data_3a2e4c8cfcb9d69344c2e97a36748577
#
_entry.id   3a2e4c8cfcb9d69344c2e97a36748577
#
_cell.length_a   1.000
_cell.length_b   1.000
_cell.length_c   1.000
_cell.angle_alpha   90.00
_cell.angle_beta   90.00
_cell.angle_gamma   90.00
#
_symmetry.space_group_name_H-M   'P 1'
#
loop_
_entity.id
_entity.type
_entity.pdbx_description
1 polymer ?
#
loop_
_entity_poly.entity_id
_entity_poly.type
_entity_poly.pdbx_seq_one_letter_code
_entity_poly.pdbx_strand_id
1 'polypeptide(L)'
;MLNRLTETSALDFQAQALTLRSERQRLIASNIANADTPGYQARDMDFAKTLQAATAGLPGAQSVATSHPGHIGSASTGLSGGRVGADLLYATPSQTSLDRNTVDMDRERASFADNAIKYEATLRFINAAVRTQLSAITGQ
;
A
#
# COMPACT_ATOMS: atom_id res chain seq x y z
N MET A 1 2.31 30.23 3.75
CA MET A 1 3.23 29.17 4.21
C MET A 1 2.51 27.84 4.53
N LEU A 2 1.28 27.85 5.04
CA LEU A 2 0.51 26.61 5.34
C LEU A 2 0.20 25.75 4.11
N ASN A 3 -0.02 26.34 2.92
CA ASN A 3 -0.35 25.61 1.71
C ASN A 3 0.79 24.70 1.19
N ARG A 4 2.04 25.05 1.41
CA ARG A 4 3.19 24.24 0.96
C ARG A 4 3.36 22.95 1.77
N LEU A 5 3.03 22.98 3.06
CA LEU A 5 3.11 21.79 3.93
C LEU A 5 2.04 20.77 3.63
N THR A 6 0.85 21.20 3.19
CA THR A 6 -0.24 20.29 2.81
C THR A 6 -0.01 19.63 1.45
N GLU A 7 0.64 20.33 0.51
CA GLU A 7 0.93 19.78 -0.83
C GLU A 7 2.05 18.73 -0.79
N THR A 8 3.10 18.96 0.02
CA THR A 8 4.16 17.94 0.22
C THR A 8 3.62 16.70 0.91
N SER A 9 2.73 16.84 1.89
CA SER A 9 2.10 15.69 2.56
C SER A 9 1.20 14.87 1.62
N ALA A 10 0.53 15.52 0.66
CA ALA A 10 -0.29 14.82 -0.34
C ALA A 10 0.57 14.02 -1.32
N LEU A 11 1.72 14.56 -1.76
CA LEU A 11 2.67 13.85 -2.61
C LEU A 11 3.31 12.67 -1.86
N ASP A 12 3.70 12.86 -0.60
CA ASP A 12 4.26 11.80 0.23
C ASP A 12 3.24 10.67 0.45
N PHE A 13 1.98 11.01 0.68
CA PHE A 13 0.90 10.02 0.76
C PHE A 13 0.77 9.22 -0.55
N GLN A 14 0.79 9.89 -1.70
CA GLN A 14 0.71 9.22 -2.99
C GLN A 14 1.94 8.35 -3.29
N ALA A 15 3.13 8.79 -2.89
CA ALA A 15 4.35 8.01 -3.02
C ALA A 15 4.30 6.73 -2.17
N GLN A 16 3.81 6.81 -0.93
CA GLN A 16 3.59 5.64 -0.09
C GLN A 16 2.56 4.69 -0.71
N ALA A 17 1.44 5.23 -1.19
CA ALA A 17 0.43 4.43 -1.88
C ALA A 17 0.98 3.72 -3.11
N LEU A 18 1.84 4.38 -3.91
CA LEU A 18 2.50 3.80 -5.08
C LEU A 18 3.41 2.63 -4.68
N THR A 19 4.22 2.83 -3.66
CA THR A 19 5.14 1.81 -3.13
C THR A 19 4.35 0.58 -2.68
N LEU A 20 3.28 0.77 -1.90
CA LEU A 20 2.43 -0.33 -1.43
C LEU A 20 1.70 -1.06 -2.57
N ARG A 21 1.28 -0.32 -3.62
CA ARG A 21 0.69 -0.95 -4.81
C ARG A 21 1.70 -1.82 -5.55
N SER A 22 2.96 -1.40 -5.64
CA SER A 22 4.02 -2.20 -6.25
C SER A 22 4.29 -3.47 -5.43
N GLU A 23 4.32 -3.39 -4.11
CA GLU A 23 4.47 -4.55 -3.24
C GLU A 23 3.28 -5.52 -3.38
N ARG A 24 2.06 -4.99 -3.42
CA ARG A 24 0.86 -5.82 -3.66
C ARG A 24 0.93 -6.53 -5.01
N GLN A 25 1.37 -5.83 -6.05
CA GLN A 25 1.57 -6.43 -7.38
C GLN A 25 2.53 -7.61 -7.34
N ARG A 26 3.64 -7.49 -6.59
CA ARG A 26 4.61 -8.59 -6.39
C ARG A 26 4.00 -9.77 -5.65
N LEU A 27 3.17 -9.54 -4.62
CA LEU A 27 2.49 -10.61 -3.90
C LEU A 27 1.52 -11.37 -4.81
N ILE A 28 0.69 -10.66 -5.56
CA ILE A 28 -0.25 -11.25 -6.52
C ILE A 28 0.51 -12.03 -7.60
N ALA A 29 1.58 -11.48 -8.15
CA ALA A 29 2.43 -12.17 -9.13
C ALA A 29 3.07 -13.43 -8.55
N SER A 30 3.50 -13.40 -7.28
CA SER A 30 4.01 -14.56 -6.58
C SER A 30 2.94 -15.65 -6.38
N ASN A 31 1.70 -15.26 -6.03
CA ASN A 31 0.58 -16.18 -5.91
C ASN A 31 0.29 -16.86 -7.25
N ILE A 32 0.22 -16.08 -8.33
CA ILE A 32 -0.02 -16.60 -9.69
C ILE A 32 1.09 -17.59 -10.10
N ALA A 33 2.36 -17.23 -9.85
CA ALA A 33 3.49 -18.10 -10.21
C ALA A 33 3.49 -19.43 -9.43
N ASN A 34 2.86 -19.48 -8.26
CA ASN A 34 2.79 -20.67 -7.42
C ASN A 34 1.40 -21.33 -7.42
N ALA A 35 0.56 -21.03 -8.41
CA ALA A 35 -0.79 -21.57 -8.48
C ALA A 35 -0.82 -23.12 -8.57
N ASP A 36 0.20 -23.72 -9.16
CA ASP A 36 0.33 -25.17 -9.32
C ASP A 36 1.30 -25.80 -8.28
N THR A 37 1.77 -25.00 -7.29
CA THR A 37 2.69 -25.51 -6.27
C THR A 37 1.92 -26.18 -5.14
N PRO A 38 2.08 -27.49 -4.89
CA PRO A 38 1.37 -28.18 -3.81
C PRO A 38 1.65 -27.53 -2.43
N GLY A 39 0.62 -27.34 -1.64
CA GLY A 39 0.72 -26.79 -0.28
C GLY A 39 1.04 -25.30 -0.23
N TYR A 40 1.05 -24.57 -1.33
CA TYR A 40 1.29 -23.14 -1.35
C TYR A 40 0.11 -22.37 -0.73
N GLN A 41 0.42 -21.46 0.18
CA GLN A 41 -0.57 -20.58 0.79
C GLN A 41 -0.48 -19.19 0.17
N ALA A 42 -1.55 -18.74 -0.49
CA ALA A 42 -1.65 -17.42 -1.06
C ALA A 42 -1.50 -16.34 0.03
N ARG A 43 -0.80 -15.27 -0.31
CA ARG A 43 -0.56 -14.12 0.58
C ARG A 43 -1.22 -12.89 -0.03
N ASP A 44 -1.86 -12.09 0.81
CA ASP A 44 -2.36 -10.77 0.45
C ASP A 44 -2.00 -9.78 1.55
N MET A 45 -2.16 -8.49 1.27
CA MET A 45 -1.99 -7.43 2.24
C MET A 45 -3.29 -6.64 2.38
N ASP A 46 -3.63 -6.24 3.60
CA ASP A 46 -4.65 -5.21 3.82
C ASP A 46 -4.08 -3.85 3.42
N PHE A 47 -4.37 -3.45 2.19
CA PHE A 47 -3.84 -2.21 1.64
C PHE A 47 -4.24 -0.97 2.46
N ALA A 48 -5.50 -0.91 2.93
CA ALA A 48 -6.00 0.24 3.67
C ALA A 48 -5.28 0.38 5.01
N LYS A 49 -5.18 -0.71 5.76
CA LYS A 49 -4.49 -0.74 7.06
C LYS A 49 -3.00 -0.44 6.91
N THR A 50 -2.35 -1.04 5.91
CA THR A 50 -0.91 -0.84 5.67
C THR A 50 -0.62 0.60 5.24
N LEU A 51 -1.46 1.18 4.36
CA LEU A 51 -1.32 2.58 3.96
C LEU A 51 -1.54 3.54 5.14
N GLN A 52 -2.54 3.29 5.97
CA GLN A 52 -2.78 4.08 7.18
C GLN A 52 -1.59 4.03 8.12
N ALA A 53 -1.01 2.85 8.35
CA ALA A 53 0.19 2.68 9.18
C ALA A 53 1.41 3.40 8.58
N ALA A 54 1.61 3.30 7.25
CA ALA A 54 2.72 3.97 6.55
C ALA A 54 2.60 5.50 6.56
N THR A 55 1.38 6.03 6.58
CA THR A 55 1.13 7.48 6.57
C THR A 55 0.96 8.09 7.96
N ALA A 56 0.84 7.29 9.00
CA ALA A 56 0.68 7.77 10.38
C ALA A 56 1.85 8.63 10.89
N GLY A 57 3.03 8.50 10.29
CA GLY A 57 4.22 9.30 10.62
C GLY A 57 4.44 10.53 9.72
N LEU A 58 3.58 10.77 8.73
CA LEU A 58 3.73 11.93 7.84
C LEU A 58 3.30 13.23 8.53
N PRO A 59 3.96 14.38 8.22
CA PRO A 59 3.55 15.68 8.71
C PRO A 59 2.12 15.98 8.27
N GLY A 60 1.20 16.11 9.22
CA GLY A 60 -0.23 16.31 8.97
C GLY A 60 -1.13 15.09 9.29
N ALA A 61 -0.56 13.91 9.50
CA ALA A 61 -1.28 12.83 10.13
C ALA A 61 -1.50 13.23 11.61
N GLN A 62 -2.76 13.38 12.01
CA GLN A 62 -3.08 13.66 13.41
C GLN A 62 -2.66 12.45 14.24
N SER A 63 -1.53 12.54 14.92
CA SER A 63 -1.22 11.61 16.00
C SER A 63 -2.29 11.81 17.06
N VAL A 64 -3.11 10.80 17.29
CA VAL A 64 -4.01 10.78 18.44
C VAL A 64 -3.12 10.85 19.68
N ALA A 65 -3.09 12.03 20.32
CA ALA A 65 -2.35 12.22 21.55
C ALA A 65 -2.92 11.24 22.59
N THR A 66 -2.09 10.32 23.04
CA THR A 66 -2.47 9.40 24.12
C THR A 66 -2.60 10.23 25.39
N SER A 67 -3.81 10.32 25.92
CA SER A 67 -4.11 11.06 27.15
C SER A 67 -3.62 10.38 28.43
N HIS A 68 -3.06 9.18 28.32
CA HIS A 68 -2.56 8.42 29.49
C HIS A 68 -1.34 7.57 29.11
N PRO A 69 -0.27 7.52 29.97
CA PRO A 69 0.96 6.76 29.68
C PRO A 69 0.78 5.24 29.60
N GLY A 70 -0.38 4.72 29.97
CA GLY A 70 -0.73 3.31 29.83
C GLY A 70 -1.48 2.95 28.54
N HIS A 71 -1.80 3.93 27.71
CA HIS A 71 -2.40 3.66 26.40
C HIS A 71 -1.30 3.31 25.41
N ILE A 72 -1.47 2.19 24.70
CA ILE A 72 -0.58 1.80 23.61
C ILE A 72 -0.76 2.85 22.52
N GLY A 73 0.15 3.84 22.49
CA GLY A 73 0.28 4.74 21.36
C GLY A 73 0.57 3.91 20.10
N SER A 74 0.05 4.35 18.96
CA SER A 74 0.43 3.76 17.68
C SER A 74 1.95 3.77 17.58
N ALA A 75 2.57 2.64 17.92
CA ALA A 75 3.99 2.46 17.72
C ALA A 75 4.24 2.66 16.23
N SER A 76 4.92 3.75 15.89
CA SER A 76 5.48 3.92 14.55
C SER A 76 6.39 2.72 14.34
N THR A 77 5.91 1.72 13.62
CA THR A 77 6.78 0.69 13.06
C THR A 77 7.72 1.42 12.13
N GLY A 78 8.89 1.77 12.68
CA GLY A 78 9.91 2.51 12.00
C GLY A 78 10.21 1.87 10.66
N LEU A 79 10.30 2.68 9.64
CA LEU A 79 10.86 2.35 8.33
C LEU A 79 12.31 1.89 8.54
N SER A 80 12.49 0.65 9.00
CA SER A 80 13.79 0.01 9.00
C SER A 80 14.04 -0.53 7.61
N GLY A 81 14.85 0.18 6.84
CA GLY A 81 15.43 -0.33 5.62
C GLY A 81 14.53 -0.32 4.38
N GLY A 82 13.66 0.68 4.17
CA GLY A 82 12.98 0.88 2.87
C GLY A 82 11.91 -0.17 2.50
N ARG A 83 11.62 -1.11 3.38
CA ARG A 83 10.50 -2.03 3.26
C ARG A 83 9.43 -1.63 4.26
N VAL A 84 8.29 -1.21 3.76
CA VAL A 84 7.09 -1.12 4.59
C VAL A 84 6.80 -2.54 5.06
N GLY A 85 6.91 -2.80 6.35
CA GLY A 85 6.53 -4.09 6.94
C GLY A 85 5.02 -4.26 6.80
N ALA A 86 4.57 -4.69 5.62
CA ALA A 86 3.18 -5.03 5.41
C ALA A 86 2.88 -6.28 6.26
N ASP A 87 1.88 -6.17 7.13
CA ASP A 87 1.30 -7.34 7.79
C ASP A 87 0.70 -8.23 6.69
N LEU A 88 1.47 -9.25 6.30
CA LEU A 88 1.04 -10.21 5.31
C LEU A 88 -0.04 -11.10 5.92
N LEU A 89 -1.20 -11.08 5.35
CA LEU A 89 -2.31 -11.96 5.71
C LEU A 89 -2.30 -13.17 4.78
N TYR A 90 -2.51 -14.35 5.37
CA TYR A 90 -2.79 -15.53 4.56
C TYR A 90 -4.23 -15.44 4.04
N ALA A 91 -4.39 -15.61 2.73
CA ALA A 91 -5.72 -15.63 2.13
C ALA A 91 -6.50 -16.84 2.66
N THR A 92 -7.74 -16.61 3.10
CA THR A 92 -8.66 -17.70 3.43
C THR A 92 -8.96 -18.47 2.16
N PRO A 93 -8.82 -19.81 2.17
CA PRO A 93 -9.08 -20.62 1.00
C PRO A 93 -10.53 -20.45 0.56
N SER A 94 -10.74 -20.07 -0.71
CA SER A 94 -12.08 -19.98 -1.31
C SER A 94 -12.63 -21.36 -1.69
N GLN A 95 -11.75 -22.33 -1.91
CA GLN A 95 -12.06 -23.72 -2.21
C GLN A 95 -11.03 -24.65 -1.57
N THR A 96 -11.46 -25.83 -1.14
CA THR A 96 -10.57 -26.90 -0.71
C THR A 96 -9.98 -27.58 -1.93
N SER A 97 -8.76 -27.23 -2.31
CA SER A 97 -8.01 -27.99 -3.32
C SER A 97 -7.42 -29.25 -2.70
N LEU A 98 -7.39 -30.34 -3.49
CA LEU A 98 -6.82 -31.62 -3.06
C LEU A 98 -5.34 -31.48 -2.67
N ASP A 99 -4.64 -30.52 -3.29
CA ASP A 99 -3.22 -30.24 -3.12
C ASP A 99 -2.93 -29.20 -2.02
N ARG A 100 -3.93 -28.79 -1.23
CA ARG A 100 -3.81 -27.76 -0.18
C ARG A 100 -3.27 -26.42 -0.69
N ASN A 101 -3.36 -26.13 -1.98
CA ASN A 101 -3.05 -24.83 -2.55
C ASN A 101 -4.26 -23.89 -2.34
N THR A 102 -4.03 -22.70 -1.80
CA THR A 102 -5.09 -21.72 -1.52
C THR A 102 -5.19 -20.63 -2.59
N VAL A 103 -4.43 -20.72 -3.68
CA VAL A 103 -4.46 -19.76 -4.78
C VAL A 103 -5.70 -19.97 -5.63
N ASP A 104 -6.48 -18.90 -5.81
CA ASP A 104 -7.57 -18.83 -6.77
C ASP A 104 -7.13 -17.99 -7.97
N MET A 105 -6.84 -18.63 -9.08
CA MET A 105 -6.26 -17.99 -10.27
C MET A 105 -7.16 -16.89 -10.86
N ASP A 106 -8.47 -17.07 -10.85
CA ASP A 106 -9.39 -16.08 -11.42
C ASP A 106 -9.44 -14.85 -10.55
N ARG A 107 -9.45 -15.04 -9.23
CA ARG A 107 -9.37 -13.96 -8.25
C ARG A 107 -8.04 -13.22 -8.32
N GLU A 108 -6.92 -13.95 -8.42
CA GLU A 108 -5.60 -13.35 -8.51
C GLU A 108 -5.42 -12.52 -9.80
N ARG A 109 -5.90 -13.03 -10.95
CA ARG A 109 -5.88 -12.29 -12.22
C ARG A 109 -6.72 -11.01 -12.16
N ALA A 110 -7.92 -11.10 -11.58
CA ALA A 110 -8.77 -9.93 -11.39
C ALA A 110 -8.10 -8.90 -10.47
N SER A 111 -7.50 -9.35 -9.36
CA SER A 111 -6.77 -8.51 -8.41
C SER A 111 -5.54 -7.86 -9.04
N PHE A 112 -4.83 -8.60 -9.91
CA PHE A 112 -3.67 -8.10 -10.67
C PHE A 112 -4.08 -6.95 -11.58
N ALA A 113 -5.14 -7.13 -12.38
CA ALA A 113 -5.65 -6.11 -13.27
C ALA A 113 -6.15 -4.87 -12.51
N ASP A 114 -6.94 -5.05 -11.46
CA ASP A 114 -7.44 -3.97 -10.62
C ASP A 114 -6.30 -3.16 -9.98
N ASN A 115 -5.31 -3.85 -9.42
CA ASN A 115 -4.15 -3.19 -8.82
C ASN A 115 -3.29 -2.47 -9.85
N ALA A 116 -3.13 -3.02 -11.07
CA ALA A 116 -2.40 -2.37 -12.16
C ALA A 116 -3.06 -1.06 -12.60
N ILE A 117 -4.39 -1.03 -12.75
CA ILE A 117 -5.15 0.18 -13.07
C ILE A 117 -4.98 1.24 -11.97
N LYS A 118 -5.09 0.82 -10.71
CA LYS A 118 -4.93 1.72 -9.56
C LYS A 118 -3.49 2.25 -9.44
N TYR A 119 -2.49 1.43 -9.78
CA TYR A 119 -1.08 1.85 -9.84
C TYR A 119 -0.87 2.93 -10.91
N GLU A 120 -1.37 2.70 -12.13
CA GLU A 120 -1.29 3.69 -13.21
C GLU A 120 -2.02 4.99 -12.87
N ALA A 121 -3.20 4.91 -12.29
CA ALA A 121 -3.94 6.09 -11.82
C ALA A 121 -3.13 6.90 -10.80
N THR A 122 -2.47 6.23 -9.84
CA THR A 122 -1.61 6.90 -8.85
C THR A 122 -0.44 7.62 -9.51
N LEU A 123 0.21 7.00 -10.50
CA LEU A 123 1.27 7.65 -11.29
C LEU A 123 0.78 8.90 -12.01
N ARG A 124 -0.41 8.85 -12.61
CA ARG A 124 -1.01 10.01 -13.28
C ARG A 124 -1.31 11.13 -12.30
N PHE A 125 -1.80 10.84 -11.11
CA PHE A 125 -2.03 11.83 -10.06
C PHE A 125 -0.73 12.49 -9.58
N ILE A 126 0.32 11.72 -9.35
CA ILE A 126 1.64 12.25 -8.98
C ILE A 126 2.16 13.18 -10.07
N ASN A 127 2.12 12.76 -11.33
CA ASN A 127 2.55 13.58 -12.44
C ASN A 127 1.74 14.89 -12.58
N ALA A 128 0.42 14.83 -12.38
CA ALA A 128 -0.43 16.01 -12.40
C ALA A 128 -0.09 16.97 -11.25
N ALA A 129 0.11 16.45 -10.04
CA ALA A 129 0.49 17.25 -8.87
C ALA A 129 1.85 17.93 -9.07
N VAL A 130 2.86 17.21 -9.60
CA VAL A 130 4.18 17.77 -9.91
C VAL A 130 4.08 18.88 -10.96
N ARG A 131 3.28 18.68 -12.03
CA ARG A 131 3.06 19.71 -13.04
C ARG A 131 2.39 20.96 -12.46
N THR A 132 1.40 20.78 -11.61
CA THR A 132 0.74 21.90 -10.94
C THR A 132 1.72 22.68 -10.07
N GLN A 133 2.60 22.00 -9.33
CA GLN A 133 3.63 22.67 -8.53
C GLN A 133 4.65 23.41 -9.41
N LEU A 134 5.09 22.81 -10.50
CA LEU A 134 6.00 23.46 -11.43
C LEU A 134 5.35 24.71 -12.05
N SER A 135 4.10 24.62 -12.49
CA SER A 135 3.34 25.76 -13.01
C SER A 135 3.21 26.89 -11.97
N ALA A 136 2.96 26.56 -10.72
CA ALA A 136 2.88 27.53 -9.63
C ALA A 136 4.23 28.23 -9.34
N ILE A 137 5.36 27.55 -9.57
CA ILE A 137 6.70 28.08 -9.35
C ILE A 137 7.15 28.93 -10.56
N THR A 138 6.87 28.47 -11.77
CA THR A 138 7.30 29.15 -13.02
C THR A 138 6.36 30.28 -13.42
N GLY A 139 5.15 30.35 -12.87
CA GLY A 139 4.17 31.41 -13.18
C GLY A 139 3.50 31.26 -14.54
N GLN A 140 3.54 30.04 -15.12
CA GLN A 140 2.90 29.72 -16.41
C GLN A 140 1.86 28.62 -16.22
#